data_870d239db50eae55c90df36b76e5896e
#
_entry.id   870d239db50eae55c90df36b76e5896e
#
_cell.length_a   1.000
_cell.length_b   1.000
_cell.length_c   1.000
_cell.angle_alpha   90.00
_cell.angle_beta   90.00
_cell.angle_gamma   90.00
#
_symmetry.space_group_name_H-M   'P 1'
#
loop_
_entity.id
_entity.type
_entity.pdbx_description
1 polymer ?
#
loop_
_entity_poly.entity_id
_entity_poly.type
_entity_poly.pdbx_seq_one_letter_code
_entity_poly.pdbx_strand_id
1 'polypeptide(L)'
;MRAIFSIYIFIIAALIGIELSLGALVAPVVFFPQQIIGEGVLSHFQSGKLMSEIFVKYGGILIAVSIICLVFEMINFNNNKSQSFRLRLSTLMLTLINIILALLFVLYFTDYVINAQKIGAEATMTPEFAQIHAASEWCMKLIIVFQTVLFFAKILPALAARDVAAAKDARDED
;
A
#
# COMPACT_ATOMS: atom_id res chain seq x y z
N MET A 1 -1.05 -23.99 -7.54
CA MET A 1 -1.87 -22.77 -7.51
C MET A 1 -2.21 -22.27 -6.11
N ARG A 2 -2.60 -23.15 -5.13
CA ARG A 2 -2.94 -22.71 -3.76
C ARG A 2 -1.79 -21.99 -3.04
N ALA A 3 -0.55 -22.49 -3.12
CA ALA A 3 0.61 -21.86 -2.49
C ALA A 3 0.91 -20.45 -3.04
N ILE A 4 0.86 -20.28 -4.36
CA ILE A 4 1.08 -18.96 -5.01
C ILE A 4 0.01 -17.96 -4.57
N PHE A 5 -1.25 -18.38 -4.47
CA PHE A 5 -2.33 -17.55 -3.98
C PHE A 5 -2.11 -17.14 -2.51
N SER A 6 -1.68 -18.08 -1.65
CA SER A 6 -1.41 -17.79 -0.24
C SER A 6 -0.26 -16.79 -0.08
N ILE A 7 0.81 -16.92 -0.87
CA ILE A 7 1.93 -15.97 -0.90
C ILE A 7 1.43 -14.59 -1.37
N TYR A 8 0.63 -14.54 -2.42
CA TYR A 8 0.05 -13.29 -2.92
C TYR A 8 -0.77 -12.55 -1.86
N ILE A 9 -1.68 -13.25 -1.15
CA ILE A 9 -2.49 -12.68 -0.08
C ILE A 9 -1.61 -12.22 1.09
N PHE A 10 -0.58 -12.99 1.45
CA PHE A 10 0.37 -12.61 2.50
C PHE A 10 1.13 -11.34 2.14
N ILE A 11 1.60 -11.19 0.91
CA ILE A 11 2.35 -10.01 0.45
C ILE A 11 1.46 -8.76 0.51
N ILE A 12 0.20 -8.84 0.06
CA ILE A 12 -0.74 -7.70 0.17
C ILE A 12 -0.99 -7.34 1.63
N ALA A 13 -1.27 -8.33 2.49
CA ALA A 13 -1.50 -8.07 3.90
C ALA A 13 -0.28 -7.46 4.60
N ALA A 14 0.92 -7.94 4.29
CA ALA A 14 2.17 -7.38 4.80
C ALA A 14 2.38 -5.94 4.35
N LEU A 15 2.08 -5.62 3.08
CA LEU A 15 2.19 -4.26 2.56
C LEU A 15 1.22 -3.31 3.28
N ILE A 16 -0.06 -3.69 3.42
CA ILE A 16 -1.05 -2.92 4.19
C ILE A 16 -0.56 -2.71 5.64
N GLY A 17 0.00 -3.75 6.27
CA GLY A 17 0.57 -3.66 7.61
C GLY A 17 1.73 -2.66 7.72
N ILE A 18 2.63 -2.63 6.74
CA ILE A 18 3.71 -1.65 6.66
C ILE A 18 3.13 -0.23 6.54
N GLU A 19 2.19 0.00 5.64
CA GLU A 19 1.56 1.31 5.40
C GLU A 19 0.85 1.85 6.65
N LEU A 20 0.06 1.01 7.30
CA LEU A 20 -0.60 1.36 8.56
C LEU A 20 0.42 1.66 9.67
N SER A 21 1.51 0.88 9.75
CA SER A 21 2.58 1.11 10.74
C SER A 21 3.31 2.43 10.47
N LEU A 22 3.59 2.77 9.22
CA LEU A 22 4.21 4.04 8.85
C LEU A 22 3.34 5.23 9.26
N GLY A 23 2.03 5.17 9.00
CA GLY A 23 1.11 6.25 9.35
C GLY A 23 0.77 6.34 10.84
N ALA A 24 0.48 5.21 11.49
CA ALA A 24 -0.03 5.20 12.85
C ALA A 24 1.05 5.14 13.95
N LEU A 25 2.22 4.58 13.64
CA LEU A 25 3.28 4.38 14.62
C LEU A 25 4.51 5.23 14.34
N VAL A 26 5.03 5.18 13.10
CA VAL A 26 6.30 5.82 12.76
C VAL A 26 6.14 7.34 12.62
N ALA A 27 5.13 7.81 11.88
CA ALA A 27 4.95 9.24 11.65
C ALA A 27 4.75 10.04 12.94
N PRO A 28 3.91 9.65 13.92
CA PRO A 28 3.80 10.37 15.19
C PRO A 28 5.12 10.44 15.97
N VAL A 29 5.89 9.36 16.02
CA VAL A 29 7.20 9.33 16.71
C VAL A 29 8.20 10.26 16.04
N VAL A 30 8.24 10.29 14.71
CA VAL A 30 9.18 11.11 13.94
C VAL A 30 8.81 12.60 13.99
N PHE A 31 7.51 12.95 13.93
CA PHE A 31 7.08 14.35 13.90
C PHE A 31 6.87 14.98 15.29
N PHE A 32 6.73 14.17 16.35
CA PHE A 32 6.60 14.65 17.72
C PHE A 32 7.69 14.08 18.65
N PRO A 33 8.99 14.20 18.26
CA PRO A 33 10.10 13.58 18.99
C PRO A 33 10.32 14.21 20.37
N GLN A 34 9.87 15.45 20.60
CA GLN A 34 10.03 16.17 21.87
C GLN A 34 9.43 15.43 23.07
N GLN A 35 8.41 14.60 22.87
CA GLN A 35 7.80 13.79 23.92
C GLN A 35 8.71 12.65 24.41
N ILE A 36 9.73 12.28 23.61
CA ILE A 36 10.58 11.11 23.86
C ILE A 36 12.01 11.53 24.20
N ILE A 37 12.58 12.46 23.42
CA ILE A 37 13.99 12.84 23.49
C ILE A 37 14.22 14.29 23.94
N GLY A 38 13.16 15.02 24.32
CA GLY A 38 13.21 16.39 24.78
C GLY A 38 13.10 17.44 23.66
N GLU A 39 12.92 18.69 24.06
CA GLU A 39 12.76 19.81 23.14
C GLU A 39 14.08 20.21 22.46
N GLY A 40 14.00 20.72 21.23
CA GLY A 40 15.12 21.27 20.48
C GLY A 40 16.12 20.28 19.89
N VAL A 41 15.92 18.97 20.07
CA VAL A 41 16.82 17.93 19.54
C VAL A 41 16.62 17.75 18.03
N LEU A 42 15.37 17.78 17.55
CA LEU A 42 15.02 17.72 16.12
C LEU A 42 14.09 18.87 15.76
N SER A 43 14.42 19.58 14.70
CA SER A 43 13.48 20.53 14.09
C SER A 43 12.43 19.80 13.23
N HIS A 44 11.30 20.44 12.98
CA HIS A 44 10.25 19.89 12.09
C HIS A 44 10.80 19.54 10.70
N PHE A 45 11.70 20.36 10.17
CA PHE A 45 12.39 20.12 8.90
C PHE A 45 13.25 18.85 8.94
N GLN A 46 13.99 18.62 10.03
CA GLN A 46 14.78 17.40 10.21
C GLN A 46 13.90 16.15 10.32
N SER A 47 12.82 16.23 11.08
CA SER A 47 11.80 15.17 11.14
C SER A 47 11.22 14.87 9.75
N GLY A 48 10.91 15.90 8.96
CA GLY A 48 10.45 15.74 7.59
C GLY A 48 11.47 15.03 6.70
N LYS A 49 12.77 15.33 6.82
CA LYS A 49 13.84 14.64 6.09
C LYS A 49 13.95 13.16 6.48
N LEU A 50 13.86 12.84 7.76
CA LEU A 50 13.86 11.45 8.24
C LEU A 50 12.67 10.69 7.67
N MET A 51 11.47 11.28 7.70
CA MET A 51 10.28 10.63 7.16
C MET A 51 10.35 10.45 5.65
N SER A 52 10.92 11.42 4.92
CA SER A 52 11.13 11.29 3.46
C SER A 52 12.07 10.15 3.12
N GLU A 53 13.16 9.94 3.87
CA GLU A 53 14.07 8.82 3.66
C GLU A 53 13.39 7.46 3.90
N ILE A 54 12.50 7.38 4.90
CA ILE A 54 11.67 6.20 5.15
C ILE A 54 10.76 5.95 3.94
N PHE A 55 10.10 6.98 3.41
CA PHE A 55 9.23 6.85 2.24
C PHE A 55 9.97 6.50 0.94
N VAL A 56 11.22 6.94 0.77
CA VAL A 56 12.07 6.50 -0.36
C VAL A 56 12.29 4.99 -0.30
N LYS A 57 12.66 4.45 0.87
CA LYS A 57 12.87 3.01 1.05
C LYS A 57 11.58 2.23 0.89
N TYR A 58 10.49 2.72 1.49
CA TYR A 58 9.17 2.16 1.34
C TYR A 58 8.70 2.16 -0.13
N GLY A 59 8.95 3.25 -0.87
CA GLY A 59 8.56 3.39 -2.27
C GLY A 59 9.11 2.27 -3.16
N GLY A 60 10.34 1.82 -2.92
CA GLY A 60 10.91 0.65 -3.60
C GLY A 60 10.12 -0.63 -3.35
N ILE A 61 9.71 -0.86 -2.08
CA ILE A 61 8.88 -2.01 -1.69
C ILE A 61 7.49 -1.91 -2.34
N LEU A 62 6.86 -0.73 -2.28
CA LEU A 62 5.54 -0.47 -2.84
C LEU A 62 5.50 -0.78 -4.35
N ILE A 63 6.47 -0.29 -5.11
CA ILE A 63 6.55 -0.54 -6.57
C ILE A 63 6.78 -2.03 -6.85
N ALA A 64 7.72 -2.67 -6.15
CA ALA A 64 8.02 -4.09 -6.37
C ALA A 64 6.78 -4.97 -6.10
N VAL A 65 6.09 -4.74 -4.99
CA VAL A 65 4.86 -5.48 -4.64
C VAL A 65 3.75 -5.16 -5.63
N SER A 66 3.57 -3.91 -6.05
CA SER A 66 2.56 -3.53 -7.05
C SER A 66 2.76 -4.25 -8.39
N ILE A 67 4.02 -4.40 -8.83
CA ILE A 67 4.34 -5.17 -10.04
C ILE A 67 4.00 -6.65 -9.87
N ILE A 68 4.37 -7.24 -8.73
CA ILE A 68 4.05 -8.65 -8.42
C ILE A 68 2.52 -8.86 -8.43
N CYS A 69 1.77 -7.95 -7.82
CA CYS A 69 0.31 -7.99 -7.81
C CYS A 69 -0.27 -7.87 -9.21
N LEU A 70 0.26 -6.98 -10.04
CA LEU A 70 -0.20 -6.82 -11.43
C LEU A 70 0.03 -8.09 -12.24
N VAL A 71 1.22 -8.67 -12.17
CA VAL A 71 1.55 -9.93 -12.88
C VAL A 71 0.63 -11.06 -12.43
N PHE A 72 0.40 -11.19 -11.11
CA PHE A 72 -0.52 -12.19 -10.58
C PHE A 72 -1.95 -11.99 -11.10
N GLU A 73 -2.49 -10.76 -11.07
CA GLU A 73 -3.84 -10.48 -11.54
C GLU A 73 -4.00 -10.67 -13.05
N MET A 74 -2.99 -10.35 -13.85
CA MET A 74 -3.00 -10.65 -15.29
C MET A 74 -3.06 -12.17 -15.56
N ILE A 75 -2.25 -12.96 -14.84
CA ILE A 75 -2.28 -14.42 -14.95
C ILE A 75 -3.63 -14.96 -14.49
N ASN A 76 -4.14 -14.47 -13.36
CA ASN A 76 -5.43 -14.88 -12.81
C ASN A 76 -6.59 -14.51 -13.76
N PHE A 77 -6.56 -13.34 -14.37
CA PHE A 77 -7.58 -12.90 -15.33
C PHE A 77 -7.67 -13.84 -16.54
N ASN A 78 -6.53 -14.27 -17.07
CA ASN A 78 -6.49 -15.15 -18.25
C ASN A 78 -6.84 -16.61 -17.92
N ASN A 79 -6.35 -17.14 -16.81
CA ASN A 79 -6.34 -18.58 -16.55
C ASN A 79 -7.45 -19.04 -15.60
N ASN A 80 -7.93 -18.21 -14.69
CA ASN A 80 -8.91 -18.62 -13.67
C ASN A 80 -10.36 -18.45 -14.14
N LYS A 81 -10.80 -19.29 -15.06
CA LYS A 81 -12.17 -19.27 -15.60
C LYS A 81 -13.23 -19.75 -14.59
N SER A 82 -12.85 -20.34 -13.46
CA SER A 82 -13.78 -20.75 -12.40
C SER A 82 -14.36 -19.57 -11.62
N GLN A 83 -13.66 -18.42 -11.58
CA GLN A 83 -14.17 -17.18 -11.01
C GLN A 83 -15.01 -16.41 -12.03
N SER A 84 -16.02 -15.66 -11.54
CA SER A 84 -16.84 -14.83 -12.41
C SER A 84 -15.97 -13.79 -13.15
N PHE A 85 -16.33 -13.49 -14.38
CA PHE A 85 -15.63 -12.47 -15.18
C PHE A 85 -15.59 -11.11 -14.48
N ARG A 86 -16.71 -10.72 -13.85
CA ARG A 86 -16.80 -9.44 -13.12
C ARG A 86 -15.76 -9.35 -11.99
N LEU A 87 -15.61 -10.41 -11.20
CA LEU A 87 -14.63 -10.43 -10.10
C LEU A 87 -13.20 -10.32 -10.63
N ARG A 88 -12.85 -11.09 -11.66
CA ARG A 88 -11.52 -11.04 -12.30
C ARG A 88 -11.20 -9.66 -12.86
N LEU A 89 -12.17 -9.04 -13.54
CA LEU A 89 -12.01 -7.70 -14.09
C LEU A 89 -11.87 -6.66 -12.98
N SER A 90 -12.71 -6.71 -11.94
CA SER A 90 -12.65 -5.75 -10.82
C SER A 90 -11.32 -5.81 -10.09
N THR A 91 -10.79 -7.02 -9.81
CA THR A 91 -9.49 -7.15 -9.10
C THR A 91 -8.33 -6.70 -9.97
N LEU A 92 -8.36 -6.95 -11.28
CA LEU A 92 -7.37 -6.42 -12.22
C LEU A 92 -7.41 -4.89 -12.29
N MET A 93 -8.62 -4.29 -12.35
CA MET A 93 -8.77 -2.82 -12.37
C MET A 93 -8.30 -2.19 -11.08
N LEU A 94 -8.64 -2.76 -9.91
CA LEU A 94 -8.13 -2.30 -8.62
C LEU A 94 -6.59 -2.33 -8.57
N THR A 95 -5.99 -3.38 -9.09
CA THR A 95 -4.52 -3.50 -9.14
C THR A 95 -3.91 -2.46 -10.10
N LEU A 96 -4.53 -2.20 -11.25
CA LEU A 96 -4.09 -1.15 -12.17
C LEU A 96 -4.18 0.25 -11.53
N ILE A 97 -5.26 0.54 -10.82
CA ILE A 97 -5.39 1.80 -10.08
C ILE A 97 -4.29 1.90 -9.00
N ASN A 98 -4.06 0.83 -8.24
CA ASN A 98 -3.02 0.81 -7.21
C ASN A 98 -1.62 1.08 -7.78
N ILE A 99 -1.24 0.46 -8.89
CA ILE A 99 0.09 0.70 -9.48
C ILE A 99 0.22 2.13 -10.03
N ILE A 100 -0.83 2.69 -10.58
CA ILE A 100 -0.84 4.10 -11.03
C ILE A 100 -0.65 5.03 -9.83
N LEU A 101 -1.37 4.82 -8.74
CA LEU A 101 -1.22 5.60 -7.50
C LEU A 101 0.16 5.42 -6.88
N ALA A 102 0.71 4.20 -6.88
CA ALA A 102 2.07 3.92 -6.39
C ALA A 102 3.13 4.67 -7.21
N LEU A 103 3.01 4.67 -8.54
CA LEU A 103 3.90 5.43 -9.41
C LEU A 103 3.77 6.94 -9.17
N LEU A 104 2.55 7.45 -9.05
CA LEU A 104 2.29 8.85 -8.73
C LEU A 104 2.91 9.23 -7.37
N PHE A 105 2.72 8.37 -6.36
CA PHE A 105 3.28 8.60 -5.02
C PHE A 105 4.81 8.66 -5.04
N VAL A 106 5.45 7.68 -5.69
CA VAL A 106 6.92 7.56 -5.68
C VAL A 106 7.60 8.56 -6.62
N LEU A 107 7.11 8.67 -7.87
CA LEU A 107 7.81 9.42 -8.91
C LEU A 107 7.45 10.91 -8.93
N TYR A 108 6.30 11.28 -8.38
CA TYR A 108 5.88 12.68 -8.35
C TYR A 108 5.92 13.25 -6.93
N PHE A 109 5.12 12.71 -6.01
CA PHE A 109 5.01 13.30 -4.67
C PHE A 109 6.30 13.19 -3.85
N THR A 110 6.90 11.99 -3.81
CA THR A 110 8.13 11.78 -3.05
C THR A 110 9.29 12.58 -3.66
N ASP A 111 9.41 12.61 -4.97
CA ASP A 111 10.46 13.39 -5.66
C ASP A 111 10.29 14.91 -5.42
N TYR A 112 9.06 15.42 -5.49
CA TYR A 112 8.76 16.82 -5.19
C TYR A 112 9.19 17.21 -3.77
N VAL A 113 8.81 16.39 -2.76
CA VAL A 113 9.17 16.65 -1.37
C VAL A 113 10.69 16.63 -1.16
N ILE A 114 11.39 15.67 -1.75
CA ILE A 114 12.86 15.57 -1.66
C ILE A 114 13.52 16.78 -2.31
N ASN A 115 13.05 17.23 -3.48
CA ASN A 115 13.61 18.37 -4.17
C ASN A 115 13.38 19.68 -3.39
N ALA A 116 12.21 19.89 -2.81
CA ALA A 116 11.96 21.01 -1.91
C ALA A 116 12.90 20.98 -0.68
N GLN A 117 13.12 19.82 -0.09
CA GLN A 117 14.04 19.64 1.05
C GLN A 117 15.51 19.88 0.69
N LYS A 118 15.93 19.64 -0.55
CA LYS A 118 17.29 19.99 -1.04
C LYS A 118 17.50 21.50 -1.15
N ILE A 119 16.45 22.25 -1.49
CA ILE A 119 16.49 23.71 -1.56
C ILE A 119 16.65 24.30 -0.15
N GLY A 120 15.93 23.77 0.84
CA GLY A 120 16.05 24.20 2.24
C GLY A 120 14.71 24.22 2.98
N ALA A 121 14.75 24.58 4.26
CA ALA A 121 13.56 24.61 5.11
C ALA A 121 12.49 25.60 4.59
N GLU A 122 12.90 26.74 4.04
CA GLU A 122 11.96 27.75 3.51
C GLU A 122 11.10 27.21 2.37
N ALA A 123 11.66 26.37 1.48
CA ALA A 123 10.93 25.76 0.38
C ALA A 123 9.84 24.78 0.87
N THR A 124 9.99 24.21 2.08
CA THR A 124 8.99 23.32 2.70
C THR A 124 7.91 24.05 3.49
N MET A 125 8.00 25.38 3.62
CA MET A 125 7.02 26.23 4.32
C MET A 125 6.04 26.95 3.37
N THR A 126 6.14 26.70 2.07
CA THR A 126 5.28 27.35 1.08
C THR A 126 3.87 26.75 1.07
N PRO A 127 2.83 27.56 0.74
CA PRO A 127 1.47 27.03 0.57
C PRO A 127 1.37 25.95 -0.50
N GLU A 128 2.17 26.06 -1.57
CA GLU A 128 2.23 25.05 -2.63
C GLU A 128 2.76 23.72 -2.09
N PHE A 129 3.85 23.75 -1.32
CA PHE A 129 4.37 22.54 -0.67
C PHE A 129 3.31 21.88 0.22
N ALA A 130 2.60 22.67 1.03
CA ALA A 130 1.55 22.16 1.91
C ALA A 130 0.41 21.47 1.13
N GLN A 131 0.00 22.02 -0.01
CA GLN A 131 -1.03 21.43 -0.87
C GLN A 131 -0.57 20.10 -1.48
N ILE A 132 0.65 20.06 -2.05
CA ILE A 132 1.19 18.84 -2.66
C ILE A 132 1.45 17.78 -1.60
N HIS A 133 1.93 18.15 -0.42
CA HIS A 133 2.11 17.24 0.70
C HIS A 133 0.76 16.64 1.16
N ALA A 134 -0.28 17.46 1.33
CA ALA A 134 -1.62 16.98 1.64
C ALA A 134 -2.17 16.04 0.54
N ALA A 135 -1.93 16.34 -0.74
CA ALA A 135 -2.31 15.46 -1.84
C ALA A 135 -1.57 14.11 -1.78
N SER A 136 -0.29 14.10 -1.39
CA SER A 136 0.48 12.87 -1.20
C SER A 136 -0.08 11.99 -0.08
N GLU A 137 -0.53 12.60 1.03
CA GLU A 137 -1.20 11.88 2.12
C GLU A 137 -2.51 11.24 1.66
N TRP A 138 -3.32 11.96 0.88
CA TRP A 138 -4.54 11.40 0.30
C TRP A 138 -4.25 10.26 -0.67
N CYS A 139 -3.19 10.40 -1.49
CA CYS A 139 -2.76 9.33 -2.38
C CYS A 139 -2.42 8.04 -1.59
N MET A 140 -1.67 8.14 -0.49
CA MET A 140 -1.37 7.00 0.39
C MET A 140 -2.63 6.39 0.99
N LYS A 141 -3.56 7.20 1.49
CA LYS A 141 -4.83 6.72 2.05
C LYS A 141 -5.65 5.94 1.02
N LEU A 142 -5.67 6.41 -0.23
CA LEU A 142 -6.35 5.71 -1.32
C LEU A 142 -5.65 4.39 -1.68
N ILE A 143 -4.32 4.34 -1.69
CA ILE A 143 -3.56 3.10 -1.90
C ILE A 143 -3.98 2.05 -0.86
N ILE A 144 -3.96 2.40 0.42
CA ILE A 144 -4.35 1.50 1.52
C ILE A 144 -5.80 1.00 1.35
N VAL A 145 -6.72 1.90 1.04
CA VAL A 145 -8.14 1.53 0.84
C VAL A 145 -8.29 0.54 -0.32
N PHE A 146 -7.70 0.83 -1.48
CA PHE A 146 -7.83 -0.05 -2.64
C PHE A 146 -7.11 -1.39 -2.45
N GLN A 147 -5.97 -1.42 -1.78
CA GLN A 147 -5.29 -2.67 -1.40
C GLN A 147 -6.15 -3.50 -0.44
N THR A 148 -6.78 -2.85 0.55
CA THR A 148 -7.68 -3.51 1.50
C THR A 148 -8.91 -4.11 0.79
N VAL A 149 -9.51 -3.36 -0.14
CA VAL A 149 -10.61 -3.86 -0.98
C VAL A 149 -10.15 -5.04 -1.83
N LEU A 150 -8.97 -4.95 -2.45
CA LEU A 150 -8.39 -6.03 -3.24
C LEU A 150 -8.15 -7.29 -2.39
N PHE A 151 -7.59 -7.12 -1.19
CA PHE A 151 -7.37 -8.22 -0.25
C PHE A 151 -8.67 -8.96 0.07
N PHE A 152 -9.73 -8.25 0.47
CA PHE A 152 -11.01 -8.87 0.80
C PHE A 152 -11.72 -9.44 -0.44
N ALA A 153 -11.64 -8.79 -1.60
CA ALA A 153 -12.20 -9.32 -2.83
C ALA A 153 -11.57 -10.66 -3.26
N LYS A 154 -10.34 -10.93 -2.80
CA LYS A 154 -9.64 -12.19 -3.07
C LYS A 154 -9.85 -13.24 -2.00
N ILE A 155 -9.78 -12.87 -0.73
CA ILE A 155 -9.80 -13.85 0.37
C ILE A 155 -11.20 -14.38 0.65
N LEU A 156 -12.25 -13.55 0.60
CA LEU A 156 -13.59 -13.96 0.95
C LEU A 156 -14.15 -15.07 0.01
N PRO A 157 -14.05 -14.96 -1.32
CA PRO A 157 -14.48 -16.03 -2.21
C PRO A 157 -13.67 -17.31 -2.05
N ALA A 158 -12.38 -17.21 -1.69
CA ALA A 158 -11.52 -18.36 -1.47
C ALA A 158 -11.92 -19.13 -0.20
N LEU A 159 -12.27 -18.41 0.89
CA LEU A 159 -12.80 -19.01 2.13
C LEU A 159 -14.14 -19.69 1.87
N ALA A 160 -15.10 -19.02 1.22
CA ALA A 160 -16.40 -19.58 0.90
C ALA A 160 -16.30 -20.86 0.06
N ALA A 161 -15.40 -20.90 -0.93
CA ALA A 161 -15.16 -22.09 -1.74
C ALA A 161 -14.59 -23.26 -0.92
N ARG A 162 -13.76 -22.97 0.08
CA ARG A 162 -13.22 -23.98 1.00
C ARG A 162 -14.31 -24.58 1.89
N ASP A 163 -15.18 -23.75 2.44
CA ASP A 163 -16.27 -24.19 3.32
C ASP A 163 -17.26 -25.11 2.58
N VAL A 164 -17.59 -24.77 1.33
CA VAL A 164 -18.43 -25.60 0.46
C VAL A 164 -17.78 -26.96 0.16
N ALA A 165 -16.47 -26.98 -0.10
CA ALA A 165 -15.72 -28.21 -0.35
C ALA A 165 -15.72 -29.11 0.90
N ALA A 166 -15.45 -28.55 2.08
CA ALA A 166 -15.44 -29.28 3.34
C ALA A 166 -16.83 -29.86 3.68
N ALA A 167 -17.91 -29.11 3.44
CA ALA A 167 -19.27 -29.57 3.64
C ALA A 167 -19.69 -30.70 2.67
N LYS A 168 -19.10 -30.74 1.47
CA LYS A 168 -19.33 -31.84 0.52
C LYS A 168 -18.61 -33.10 0.95
N ASP A 169 -17.34 -33.02 1.32
CA ASP A 169 -16.54 -34.16 1.75
C ASP A 169 -17.19 -34.84 2.97
N ALA A 170 -17.71 -34.08 3.94
CA ALA A 170 -18.41 -34.62 5.10
C ALA A 170 -19.72 -35.37 4.77
N ARG A 171 -20.40 -35.01 3.67
CA ARG A 171 -21.61 -35.72 3.23
C ARG A 171 -21.33 -36.99 2.47
N ASP A 172 -20.19 -37.07 1.82
CA ASP A 172 -19.81 -38.26 1.03
C ASP A 172 -19.21 -39.37 1.93
N GLU A 173 -18.93 -39.07 3.22
CA GLU A 173 -18.46 -40.03 4.25
C GLU A 173 -19.58 -40.64 5.08
N ASP A 174 -20.81 -40.09 5.08
CA ASP A 174 -22.03 -40.62 5.74
C ASP A 174 -22.86 -41.50 4.78
#